data_310c207fc04065b027f26d6cd558fb5b
#
_entry.id   310c207fc04065b027f26d6cd558fb5b
#
_cell.length_a   1.000
_cell.length_b   1.000
_cell.length_c   1.000
_cell.angle_alpha   90.00
_cell.angle_beta   90.00
_cell.angle_gamma   90.00
#
_symmetry.space_group_name_H-M   'P 1'
#
loop_
_entity.id
_entity.type
_entity.pdbx_description
1 polymer ?
#
loop_
_entity_poly.entity_id
_entity_poly.type
_entity_poly.pdbx_seq_one_letter_code
_entity_poly.pdbx_strand_id
1 'polypeptide(L)'
;MNHYRKRIFSLITRLLNDLAAPASILDFGCGDGWFASQISNRLPNAALTGIDVKRRKEVLLEPVIYPPGDPLPFADASFDLVYAIDVLHHCDSPQRYLDELARVAQRYILIKDHTYTGALGYWALAILDELGNRRFGIPSPQHYQRGWEWTGHLANKGWKIKTIVHPCKCHTGLLGSLSNHLQYVALYERIEERFENEKLQLQ
;
A
#
# COMPACT_ATOMS: atom_id res chain seq x y z
N MET A 1 7.67 -9.24 -19.87
CA MET A 1 6.86 -8.17 -19.21
C MET A 1 6.01 -8.78 -18.10
N ASN A 2 6.04 -8.24 -16.86
CA ASN A 2 5.41 -8.84 -15.68
C ASN A 2 3.88 -8.60 -15.71
N HIS A 3 3.10 -9.65 -16.07
CA HIS A 3 1.64 -9.61 -16.14
C HIS A 3 0.98 -9.31 -14.77
N TYR A 4 1.58 -9.75 -13.67
CA TYR A 4 1.13 -9.48 -12.32
C TYR A 4 1.09 -7.98 -12.02
N ARG A 5 2.22 -7.28 -12.21
CA ARG A 5 2.31 -5.82 -11.99
C ARG A 5 1.31 -5.04 -12.86
N LYS A 6 1.12 -5.44 -14.13
CA LYS A 6 0.14 -4.80 -15.01
C LYS A 6 -1.30 -4.93 -14.51
N ARG A 7 -1.68 -6.09 -13.99
CA ARG A 7 -3.02 -6.31 -13.45
C ARG A 7 -3.26 -5.49 -12.20
N ILE A 8 -2.30 -5.44 -11.28
CA ILE A 8 -2.36 -4.59 -10.10
C ILE A 8 -2.47 -3.12 -10.53
N PHE A 9 -1.63 -2.66 -11.45
CA PHE A 9 -1.68 -1.28 -11.95
C PHE A 9 -3.04 -0.93 -12.56
N SER A 10 -3.62 -1.83 -13.37
CA SER A 10 -4.97 -1.64 -13.92
C SER A 10 -6.07 -1.51 -12.85
N LEU A 11 -5.95 -2.26 -11.74
CA LEU A 11 -6.85 -2.14 -10.59
C LEU A 11 -6.67 -0.81 -9.86
N ILE A 12 -5.42 -0.46 -9.55
CA ILE A 12 -5.07 0.81 -8.89
C ILE A 12 -5.56 1.99 -9.71
N THR A 13 -5.31 1.99 -11.03
CA THR A 13 -5.74 3.08 -11.93
C THR A 13 -7.25 3.30 -11.86
N ARG A 14 -8.06 2.23 -11.79
CA ARG A 14 -9.52 2.35 -11.63
C ARG A 14 -9.89 3.01 -10.30
N LEU A 15 -9.24 2.61 -9.20
CA LEU A 15 -9.49 3.20 -7.90
C LEU A 15 -9.08 4.68 -7.85
N LEU A 16 -7.97 5.04 -8.51
CA LEU A 16 -7.49 6.42 -8.55
C LEU A 16 -8.35 7.34 -9.43
N ASN A 17 -9.05 6.80 -10.45
CA ASN A 17 -9.92 7.61 -11.29
C ASN A 17 -11.11 8.23 -10.54
N ASP A 18 -11.54 7.59 -9.44
CA ASP A 18 -12.65 8.03 -8.61
C ASP A 18 -12.21 9.04 -7.52
N LEU A 19 -10.93 9.41 -7.51
CA LEU A 19 -10.38 10.37 -6.56
C LEU A 19 -10.26 11.76 -7.16
N ALA A 20 -10.38 12.79 -6.30
CA ALA A 20 -9.83 14.09 -6.66
C ALA A 20 -8.32 13.94 -6.89
N ALA A 21 -7.83 14.43 -8.03
CA ALA A 21 -6.46 14.24 -8.47
C ALA A 21 -5.46 14.64 -7.35
N PRO A 22 -4.61 13.71 -6.87
CA PRO A 22 -3.61 14.02 -5.87
C PRO A 22 -2.51 14.88 -6.50
N ALA A 23 -2.07 15.93 -5.77
CA ALA A 23 -0.94 16.77 -6.17
C ALA A 23 0.40 16.19 -5.69
N SER A 24 0.38 15.42 -4.60
CA SER A 24 1.57 14.81 -3.99
C SER A 24 1.33 13.33 -3.66
N ILE A 25 2.26 12.47 -4.04
CA ILE A 25 2.13 11.00 -3.92
C ILE A 25 3.41 10.41 -3.34
N LEU A 26 3.26 9.52 -2.35
CA LEU A 26 4.35 8.71 -1.81
C LEU A 26 4.17 7.24 -2.23
N ASP A 27 5.21 6.66 -2.84
CA ASP A 27 5.38 5.21 -3.08
C ASP A 27 6.23 4.62 -1.95
N PHE A 28 5.59 3.98 -0.97
CA PHE A 28 6.26 3.33 0.15
C PHE A 28 6.72 1.92 -0.22
N GLY A 29 8.04 1.67 -0.10
CA GLY A 29 8.67 0.44 -0.56
C GLY A 29 8.71 0.34 -2.08
N CYS A 30 9.12 1.42 -2.74
CA CYS A 30 8.98 1.61 -4.20
C CYS A 30 9.80 0.63 -5.04
N GLY A 31 10.78 -0.08 -4.46
CA GLY A 31 11.59 -1.08 -5.15
C GLY A 31 12.38 -0.52 -6.33
N ASP A 32 12.04 -0.99 -7.54
CA ASP A 32 12.61 -0.51 -8.81
C ASP A 32 11.90 0.74 -9.37
N GLY A 33 10.87 1.25 -8.67
CA GLY A 33 10.10 2.41 -9.11
C GLY A 33 9.15 2.14 -10.28
N TRP A 34 8.85 0.88 -10.60
CA TRP A 34 8.00 0.58 -11.75
C TRP A 34 6.57 1.14 -11.58
N PHE A 35 5.95 0.95 -10.41
CA PHE A 35 4.61 1.50 -10.13
C PHE A 35 4.64 3.03 -10.14
N ALA A 36 5.65 3.63 -9.52
CA ALA A 36 5.87 5.07 -9.53
C ALA A 36 5.93 5.64 -10.95
N SER A 37 6.73 5.03 -11.83
CA SER A 37 6.85 5.42 -13.23
C SER A 37 5.52 5.35 -13.98
N GLN A 38 4.73 4.27 -13.78
CA GLN A 38 3.43 4.12 -14.43
C GLN A 38 2.39 5.13 -13.91
N ILE A 39 2.41 5.41 -12.60
CA ILE A 39 1.51 6.39 -11.97
C ILE A 39 1.88 7.82 -12.40
N SER A 40 3.16 8.17 -12.46
CA SER A 40 3.63 9.48 -12.98
C SER A 40 3.18 9.72 -14.42
N ASN A 41 3.24 8.70 -15.28
CA ASN A 41 2.73 8.81 -16.65
C ASN A 41 1.21 9.06 -16.71
N ARG A 42 0.47 8.55 -15.72
CA ARG A 42 -0.99 8.71 -15.64
C ARG A 42 -1.40 10.02 -14.99
N LEU A 43 -0.62 10.50 -14.03
CA LEU A 43 -0.85 11.71 -13.24
C LEU A 43 0.36 12.65 -13.37
N PRO A 44 0.60 13.23 -14.55
CA PRO A 44 1.83 13.98 -14.84
C PRO A 44 1.99 15.26 -14.01
N ASN A 45 0.91 15.75 -13.43
CA ASN A 45 0.91 16.96 -12.58
C ASN A 45 1.14 16.64 -11.09
N ALA A 46 1.19 15.35 -10.69
CA ALA A 46 1.45 14.96 -9.33
C ALA A 46 2.95 14.85 -9.07
N ALA A 47 3.42 15.46 -7.98
CA ALA A 47 4.76 15.22 -7.47
C ALA A 47 4.82 13.83 -6.83
N LEU A 48 5.61 12.92 -7.39
CA LEU A 48 5.74 11.55 -6.88
C LEU A 48 7.11 11.34 -6.26
N THR A 49 7.12 10.87 -5.02
CA THR A 49 8.32 10.49 -4.26
C THR A 49 8.29 9.00 -3.98
N GLY A 50 9.39 8.29 -4.25
CA GLY A 50 9.59 6.91 -3.85
C GLY A 50 10.47 6.84 -2.62
N ILE A 51 10.18 5.92 -1.68
CA ILE A 51 11.02 5.63 -0.52
C ILE A 51 11.21 4.13 -0.38
N ASP A 52 12.44 3.71 -0.06
CA ASP A 52 12.78 2.30 0.18
C ASP A 52 13.93 2.21 1.19
N VAL A 53 14.11 1.06 1.81
CA VAL A 53 15.24 0.77 2.71
C VAL A 53 16.52 0.44 1.94
N LYS A 54 16.41 0.13 0.65
CA LYS A 54 17.55 -0.26 -0.19
C LYS A 54 17.31 0.12 -1.65
N ARG A 55 18.29 0.82 -2.23
CA ARG A 55 18.31 1.09 -3.66
C ARG A 55 18.52 -0.19 -4.47
N ARG A 56 17.70 -0.44 -5.47
CA ARG A 56 17.89 -1.53 -6.44
C ARG A 56 19.00 -1.17 -7.44
N LYS A 57 19.55 -2.21 -8.09
CA LYS A 57 20.61 -2.01 -9.11
C LYS A 57 20.14 -1.12 -10.26
N GLU A 58 18.93 -1.34 -10.73
CA GLU A 58 18.26 -0.56 -11.76
C GLU A 58 16.98 0.03 -11.19
N VAL A 59 16.75 1.32 -11.39
CA VAL A 59 15.58 2.04 -10.89
C VAL A 59 15.01 2.94 -11.99
N LEU A 60 13.68 3.02 -12.02
CA LEU A 60 12.92 3.94 -12.87
C LEU A 60 12.58 5.25 -12.15
N LEU A 61 12.68 5.24 -10.82
CA LEU A 61 12.57 6.39 -9.93
C LEU A 61 13.67 6.26 -8.88
N GLU A 62 14.44 7.31 -8.66
CA GLU A 62 15.47 7.33 -7.59
C GLU A 62 14.78 7.41 -6.23
N PRO A 63 14.94 6.40 -5.35
CA PRO A 63 14.27 6.39 -4.06
C PRO A 63 14.99 7.26 -3.04
N VAL A 64 14.24 7.85 -2.12
CA VAL A 64 14.75 8.27 -0.83
C VAL A 64 15.12 7.01 -0.05
N ILE A 65 16.33 6.90 0.44
CA ILE A 65 16.77 5.75 1.24
C ILE A 65 16.71 6.13 2.71
N TYR A 66 16.09 5.27 3.54
CA TYR A 66 15.98 5.48 4.97
C TYR A 66 16.27 4.17 5.74
N PRO A 67 16.78 4.25 7.00
CA PRO A 67 17.03 3.07 7.82
C PRO A 67 15.73 2.35 8.19
N PRO A 68 15.68 1.00 8.12
CA PRO A 68 14.51 0.25 8.60
C PRO A 68 14.22 0.56 10.06
N GLY A 69 12.94 0.76 10.38
CA GLY A 69 12.51 1.04 11.74
C GLY A 69 12.61 2.50 12.18
N ASP A 70 13.22 3.40 11.41
CA ASP A 70 13.15 4.84 11.67
C ASP A 70 11.80 5.41 11.22
N PRO A 71 11.36 6.55 11.78
CA PRO A 71 10.25 7.30 11.24
C PRO A 71 10.53 7.73 9.79
N LEU A 72 9.50 7.81 8.97
CA LEU A 72 9.64 8.32 7.61
C LEU A 72 10.10 9.79 7.64
N PRO A 73 11.10 10.19 6.82
CA PRO A 73 11.71 11.53 6.84
C PRO A 73 10.81 12.58 6.17
N PHE A 74 9.51 12.54 6.44
CA PHE A 74 8.50 13.44 5.90
C PHE A 74 7.63 14.02 7.02
N ALA A 75 7.15 15.25 6.81
CA ALA A 75 6.23 15.89 7.72
C ALA A 75 4.85 15.19 7.73
N ASP A 76 4.06 15.43 8.78
CA ASP A 76 2.69 14.98 8.87
C ASP A 76 1.86 15.53 7.71
N ALA A 77 0.93 14.74 7.19
CA ALA A 77 0.01 15.12 6.12
C ALA A 77 0.69 15.76 4.89
N SER A 78 1.90 15.31 4.52
CA SER A 78 2.69 15.87 3.42
C SER A 78 2.35 15.29 2.04
N PHE A 79 1.57 14.20 1.99
CA PHE A 79 1.17 13.56 0.74
C PHE A 79 -0.34 13.39 0.64
N ASP A 80 -0.95 13.83 -0.47
CA ASP A 80 -2.37 13.60 -0.74
C ASP A 80 -2.71 12.11 -0.80
N LEU A 81 -1.82 11.31 -1.39
CA LEU A 81 -1.92 9.87 -1.53
C LEU A 81 -0.63 9.19 -1.10
N VAL A 82 -0.75 8.22 -0.22
CA VAL A 82 0.34 7.29 0.09
C VAL A 82 -0.07 5.90 -0.35
N TYR A 83 0.79 5.18 -1.07
CA TYR A 83 0.50 3.79 -1.41
C TYR A 83 1.63 2.85 -1.04
N ALA A 84 1.25 1.61 -0.69
CA ALA A 84 2.13 0.50 -0.39
C ALA A 84 1.66 -0.74 -1.16
N ILE A 85 2.52 -1.31 -2.01
CA ILE A 85 2.19 -2.44 -2.88
C ILE A 85 3.14 -3.60 -2.62
N ASP A 86 2.64 -4.67 -2.00
CA ASP A 86 3.40 -5.88 -1.65
C ASP A 86 4.65 -5.57 -0.83
N VAL A 87 4.53 -4.74 0.21
CA VAL A 87 5.67 -4.31 1.02
C VAL A 87 5.46 -4.47 2.52
N LEU A 88 4.24 -4.26 3.03
CA LEU A 88 4.00 -4.25 4.48
C LEU A 88 4.28 -5.61 5.13
N HIS A 89 3.99 -6.70 4.45
CA HIS A 89 4.28 -8.05 4.95
C HIS A 89 5.78 -8.37 5.02
N HIS A 90 6.65 -7.55 4.41
CA HIS A 90 8.11 -7.62 4.55
C HIS A 90 8.66 -6.78 5.70
N CYS A 91 7.82 -5.95 6.32
CA CYS A 91 8.24 -5.10 7.43
C CYS A 91 8.26 -5.88 8.75
N ASP A 92 9.23 -5.61 9.63
CA ASP A 92 9.35 -6.26 10.93
C ASP A 92 8.14 -5.95 11.85
N SER A 93 7.55 -4.77 11.70
CA SER A 93 6.38 -4.31 12.44
C SER A 93 5.42 -3.58 11.51
N PRO A 94 4.52 -4.27 10.78
CA PRO A 94 3.58 -3.65 9.85
C PRO A 94 2.74 -2.53 10.49
N GLN A 95 2.31 -2.69 11.75
CA GLN A 95 1.51 -1.70 12.47
C GLN A 95 2.23 -0.37 12.62
N ARG A 96 3.53 -0.40 12.94
CA ARG A 96 4.35 0.82 13.04
C ARG A 96 4.42 1.56 11.69
N TYR A 97 4.57 0.82 10.61
CA TYR A 97 4.58 1.44 9.29
C TYR A 97 3.20 1.94 8.87
N LEU A 98 2.11 1.25 9.26
CA LEU A 98 0.76 1.78 9.08
C LEU A 98 0.55 3.09 9.84
N ASP A 99 1.13 3.25 11.05
CA ASP A 99 1.13 4.51 11.79
C ASP A 99 1.84 5.61 11.02
N GLU A 100 3.01 5.31 10.44
CA GLU A 100 3.76 6.27 9.63
C GLU A 100 3.04 6.62 8.32
N LEU A 101 2.46 5.64 7.60
CA LEU A 101 1.64 5.91 6.43
C LEU A 101 0.45 6.80 6.80
N ALA A 102 -0.23 6.51 7.93
CA ALA A 102 -1.34 7.32 8.43
C ALA A 102 -0.92 8.74 8.82
N ARG A 103 0.30 8.92 9.35
CA ARG A 103 0.86 10.21 9.73
C ARG A 103 1.16 11.07 8.52
N VAL A 104 1.88 10.52 7.52
CA VAL A 104 2.35 11.30 6.37
C VAL A 104 1.28 11.50 5.29
N ALA A 105 0.23 10.65 5.25
CA ALA A 105 -0.87 10.79 4.32
C ALA A 105 -1.84 11.89 4.77
N GLN A 106 -2.26 12.75 3.84
CA GLN A 106 -3.26 13.79 4.06
C GLN A 106 -4.69 13.29 3.81
N ARG A 107 -4.93 12.61 2.68
CA ARG A 107 -6.29 12.30 2.19
C ARG A 107 -6.53 10.83 1.95
N TYR A 108 -5.58 10.12 1.33
CA TYR A 108 -5.77 8.76 0.87
C TYR A 108 -4.58 7.85 1.22
N ILE A 109 -4.89 6.62 1.60
CA ILE A 109 -3.93 5.51 1.72
C ILE A 109 -4.42 4.38 0.84
N LEU A 110 -3.55 3.83 -0.04
CA LEU A 110 -3.85 2.66 -0.85
C LEU A 110 -2.89 1.54 -0.46
N ILE A 111 -3.44 0.41 -0.07
CA ILE A 111 -2.66 -0.78 0.29
C ILE A 111 -3.05 -1.93 -0.63
N LYS A 112 -2.08 -2.50 -1.32
CA LYS A 112 -2.19 -3.80 -1.97
C LYS A 112 -1.29 -4.77 -1.22
N ASP A 113 -1.87 -5.82 -0.66
CA ASP A 113 -1.10 -6.80 0.10
C ASP A 113 -1.88 -8.13 0.24
N HIS A 114 -1.48 -8.96 1.17
CA HIS A 114 -2.00 -10.29 1.43
C HIS A 114 -2.83 -10.33 2.71
N THR A 115 -3.85 -11.20 2.71
CA THR A 115 -4.66 -11.49 3.91
C THR A 115 -4.95 -12.99 4.00
N TYR A 116 -5.09 -13.51 5.20
CA TYR A 116 -5.48 -14.88 5.46
C TYR A 116 -6.39 -14.96 6.70
N THR A 117 -7.16 -16.05 6.81
CA THR A 117 -8.04 -16.30 7.97
C THR A 117 -7.67 -17.56 8.75
N GLY A 118 -7.02 -18.52 8.12
CA GLY A 118 -6.67 -19.80 8.74
C GLY A 118 -5.28 -20.28 8.38
N ALA A 119 -4.81 -21.33 9.06
CA ALA A 119 -3.44 -21.85 8.89
C ALA A 119 -3.09 -22.24 7.45
N LEU A 120 -4.04 -22.80 6.68
CA LEU A 120 -3.81 -23.15 5.28
C LEU A 120 -3.50 -21.91 4.43
N GLY A 121 -4.22 -20.81 4.63
CA GLY A 121 -3.96 -19.55 3.94
C GLY A 121 -2.59 -18.97 4.29
N TYR A 122 -2.21 -19.00 5.56
CA TYR A 122 -0.89 -18.57 6.02
C TYR A 122 0.24 -19.35 5.32
N TRP A 123 0.18 -20.67 5.36
CA TRP A 123 1.21 -21.51 4.74
C TRP A 123 1.25 -21.37 3.22
N ALA A 124 0.11 -21.18 2.57
CA ALA A 124 0.07 -20.91 1.13
C ALA A 124 0.79 -19.61 0.79
N LEU A 125 0.56 -18.52 1.58
CA LEU A 125 1.29 -17.26 1.41
C LEU A 125 2.79 -17.44 1.66
N ALA A 126 3.20 -18.10 2.74
CA ALA A 126 4.59 -18.32 3.07
C ALA A 126 5.36 -19.05 1.95
N ILE A 127 4.75 -20.08 1.36
CA ILE A 127 5.34 -20.82 0.24
C ILE A 127 5.43 -19.95 -1.02
N LEU A 128 4.36 -19.22 -1.35
CA LEU A 128 4.33 -18.38 -2.55
C LEU A 128 5.33 -17.23 -2.46
N ASP A 129 5.44 -16.63 -1.29
CA ASP A 129 6.35 -15.52 -1.02
C ASP A 129 7.81 -15.98 -1.07
N GLU A 130 8.14 -17.11 -0.43
CA GLU A 130 9.48 -17.70 -0.51
C GLU A 130 9.88 -18.01 -1.95
N LEU A 131 8.99 -18.62 -2.74
CA LEU A 131 9.24 -18.92 -4.15
C LEU A 131 9.40 -17.65 -5.00
N GLY A 132 8.65 -16.57 -4.69
CA GLY A 132 8.72 -15.29 -5.37
C GLY A 132 9.99 -14.51 -5.05
N ASN A 133 10.39 -14.46 -3.79
CA ASN A 133 11.43 -13.58 -3.28
C ASN A 133 12.82 -14.22 -3.20
N ARG A 134 12.92 -15.55 -3.13
CA ARG A 134 14.18 -16.28 -2.99
C ARG A 134 15.25 -15.86 -4.00
N ARG A 135 14.85 -15.69 -5.26
CA ARG A 135 15.78 -15.29 -6.34
C ARG A 135 16.25 -13.83 -6.24
N PHE A 136 15.58 -13.00 -5.43
CA PHE A 136 15.89 -11.58 -5.25
C PHE A 136 16.64 -11.32 -3.93
N GLY A 137 16.82 -12.34 -3.08
CA GLY A 137 17.44 -12.20 -1.77
C GLY A 137 16.69 -11.23 -0.85
N ILE A 138 15.36 -11.19 -0.97
CA ILE A 138 14.49 -10.36 -0.13
C ILE A 138 14.07 -11.20 1.07
N PRO A 139 14.40 -10.78 2.32
CA PRO A 139 13.88 -11.45 3.50
C PRO A 139 12.35 -11.41 3.53
N SER A 140 11.71 -12.51 3.91
CA SER A 140 10.27 -12.56 4.12
C SER A 140 9.99 -12.93 5.58
N PRO A 141 9.76 -11.93 6.47
CA PRO A 141 9.38 -12.19 7.86
C PRO A 141 7.96 -12.74 7.99
N GLN A 142 7.22 -12.86 6.88
CA GLN A 142 5.91 -13.49 6.80
C GLN A 142 4.84 -12.82 7.69
N HIS A 143 4.93 -11.50 7.87
CA HIS A 143 3.98 -10.73 8.66
C HIS A 143 2.71 -10.38 7.87
N TYR A 144 2.04 -11.41 7.32
CA TYR A 144 0.79 -11.22 6.57
C TYR A 144 -0.35 -10.80 7.50
N GLN A 145 -1.24 -9.98 6.98
CA GLN A 145 -2.44 -9.56 7.70
C GLN A 145 -3.35 -10.77 7.99
N ARG A 146 -3.70 -10.98 9.25
CA ARG A 146 -4.73 -11.94 9.64
C ARG A 146 -6.11 -11.29 9.61
N GLY A 147 -7.01 -11.83 8.80
CA GLY A 147 -8.31 -11.19 8.60
C GLY A 147 -8.14 -9.76 8.08
N TRP A 148 -8.73 -8.79 8.77
CA TRP A 148 -8.68 -7.36 8.41
C TRP A 148 -8.07 -6.50 9.53
N GLU A 149 -7.08 -7.03 10.25
CA GLU A 149 -6.49 -6.34 11.42
C GLU A 149 -5.84 -4.99 11.07
N TRP A 150 -5.22 -4.86 9.88
CA TRP A 150 -4.65 -3.59 9.42
C TRP A 150 -5.72 -2.55 9.11
N THR A 151 -6.88 -3.00 8.62
CA THR A 151 -8.04 -2.13 8.42
C THR A 151 -8.57 -1.61 9.76
N GLY A 152 -8.69 -2.48 10.76
CA GLY A 152 -9.07 -2.07 12.12
C GLY A 152 -8.05 -1.11 12.74
N HIS A 153 -6.75 -1.36 12.52
CA HIS A 153 -5.68 -0.47 12.98
C HIS A 153 -5.80 0.93 12.38
N LEU A 154 -5.99 1.04 11.05
CA LEU A 154 -6.18 2.31 10.37
C LEU A 154 -7.48 3.01 10.78
N ALA A 155 -8.56 2.26 11.04
CA ALA A 155 -9.82 2.83 11.53
C ALA A 155 -9.62 3.54 12.87
N ASN A 156 -8.83 2.98 13.78
CA ASN A 156 -8.48 3.61 15.06
C ASN A 156 -7.61 4.87 14.92
N LYS A 157 -7.08 5.14 13.71
CA LYS A 157 -6.27 6.31 13.36
C LYS A 157 -7.05 7.35 12.53
N GLY A 158 -8.37 7.22 12.45
CA GLY A 158 -9.22 8.15 11.71
C GLY A 158 -9.30 7.89 10.20
N TRP A 159 -9.08 6.63 9.78
CA TRP A 159 -9.20 6.23 8.38
C TRP A 159 -10.36 5.27 8.18
N LYS A 160 -11.14 5.45 7.13
CA LYS A 160 -12.22 4.51 6.73
C LYS A 160 -11.95 3.92 5.36
N ILE A 161 -12.44 2.71 5.13
CA ILE A 161 -12.40 2.11 3.80
C ILE A 161 -13.30 2.94 2.87
N LYS A 162 -12.71 3.44 1.79
CA LYS A 162 -13.43 4.01 0.65
C LYS A 162 -13.83 2.92 -0.34
N THR A 163 -12.90 2.04 -0.67
CA THR A 163 -13.12 0.92 -1.60
C THR A 163 -12.18 -0.22 -1.26
N ILE A 164 -12.69 -1.46 -1.37
CA ILE A 164 -11.88 -2.68 -1.25
C ILE A 164 -12.17 -3.62 -2.41
N VAL A 165 -11.12 -4.20 -2.97
CA VAL A 165 -11.19 -5.26 -3.98
C VAL A 165 -10.58 -6.53 -3.37
N HIS A 166 -11.46 -7.46 -3.01
CA HIS A 166 -11.13 -8.78 -2.48
C HIS A 166 -12.16 -9.81 -2.97
N PRO A 167 -11.75 -10.92 -3.56
CA PRO A 167 -10.41 -11.32 -3.97
C PRO A 167 -9.81 -10.42 -5.06
N CYS A 168 -8.51 -10.14 -4.97
CA CYS A 168 -7.79 -9.37 -5.99
C CYS A 168 -7.26 -10.32 -7.09
N LYS A 169 -7.82 -10.22 -8.30
CA LYS A 169 -7.49 -11.10 -9.43
C LYS A 169 -6.17 -10.68 -10.11
N CYS A 170 -5.04 -10.73 -9.38
CA CYS A 170 -3.71 -10.37 -9.88
C CYS A 170 -2.96 -11.54 -10.54
N HIS A 171 -3.25 -12.78 -10.19
CA HIS A 171 -2.71 -13.99 -10.82
C HIS A 171 -3.68 -14.62 -11.82
N THR A 172 -3.18 -15.45 -12.73
CA THR A 172 -3.96 -16.16 -13.77
C THR A 172 -3.81 -17.69 -13.66
N GLY A 173 -4.70 -18.41 -14.35
CA GLY A 173 -4.67 -19.87 -14.40
C GLY A 173 -4.79 -20.49 -13.01
N LEU A 174 -4.16 -21.64 -12.84
CA LEU A 174 -4.21 -22.42 -11.59
C LEU A 174 -3.68 -21.60 -10.39
N LEU A 175 -2.58 -20.84 -10.57
CA LEU A 175 -2.05 -19.97 -9.52
C LEU A 175 -3.11 -18.95 -9.09
N GLY A 176 -3.82 -18.35 -10.04
CA GLY A 176 -4.89 -17.39 -9.74
C GLY A 176 -6.04 -18.01 -8.95
N SER A 177 -6.44 -19.21 -9.32
CA SER A 177 -7.49 -19.96 -8.59
C SER A 177 -7.10 -20.28 -7.16
N LEU A 178 -5.81 -20.54 -6.92
CA LEU A 178 -5.29 -20.92 -5.60
C LEU A 178 -4.88 -19.75 -4.71
N SER A 179 -4.59 -18.57 -5.29
CA SER A 179 -3.98 -17.47 -4.51
C SER A 179 -4.70 -16.12 -4.54
N ASN A 180 -5.58 -15.88 -5.51
CA ASN A 180 -6.25 -14.58 -5.59
C ASN A 180 -7.15 -14.26 -4.38
N HIS A 181 -7.68 -15.28 -3.71
CA HIS A 181 -8.46 -15.12 -2.48
C HIS A 181 -7.63 -14.69 -1.25
N LEU A 182 -6.31 -14.75 -1.37
CA LEU A 182 -5.37 -14.26 -0.37
C LEU A 182 -4.85 -12.85 -0.69
N GLN A 183 -5.33 -12.23 -1.76
CA GLN A 183 -4.86 -10.94 -2.27
C GLN A 183 -5.96 -9.90 -2.15
N TYR A 184 -5.60 -8.68 -1.76
CA TYR A 184 -6.53 -7.56 -1.72
C TYR A 184 -5.88 -6.26 -2.18
N VAL A 185 -6.72 -5.30 -2.57
CA VAL A 185 -6.38 -3.88 -2.70
C VAL A 185 -7.42 -3.11 -1.91
N ALA A 186 -7.01 -2.26 -1.00
CA ALA A 186 -7.88 -1.40 -0.24
C ALA A 186 -7.45 0.06 -0.39
N LEU A 187 -8.41 0.92 -0.64
CA LEU A 187 -8.27 2.37 -0.63
C LEU A 187 -8.97 2.90 0.60
N TYR A 188 -8.25 3.64 1.41
CA TYR A 188 -8.75 4.31 2.60
C TYR A 188 -8.80 5.80 2.36
N GLU A 189 -9.76 6.49 2.97
CA GLU A 189 -9.83 7.94 3.03
C GLU A 189 -9.83 8.42 4.47
N ARG A 190 -9.22 9.57 4.73
CA ARG A 190 -9.24 10.19 6.05
C ARG A 190 -10.66 10.57 6.41
N ILE A 191 -11.08 10.27 7.63
CA ILE A 191 -12.33 10.76 8.18
C ILE A 191 -12.13 12.25 8.44
N GLU A 192 -12.82 13.10 7.69
CA GLU A 192 -12.89 14.52 8.01
C GLU A 192 -13.66 14.65 9.33
N GLU A 193 -13.03 15.15 10.38
CA GLU A 193 -13.75 15.65 11.55
C GLU A 193 -14.62 16.80 11.04
N ARG A 194 -15.91 16.54 10.80
CA ARG A 194 -16.88 17.61 10.68
C ARG A 194 -16.80 18.37 11.99
N PHE A 195 -16.27 19.58 11.94
CA PHE A 195 -16.31 20.51 13.05
C PHE A 195 -17.77 20.66 13.49
N GLU A 196 -18.18 19.95 14.55
CA GLU A 196 -19.43 20.20 15.26
C GLU A 196 -19.42 21.58 15.98
N ASN A 197 -18.45 22.43 15.66
CA ASN A 197 -18.32 23.77 16.25
C ASN A 197 -19.31 24.80 15.72
N GLU A 198 -20.16 24.49 14.75
CA GLU A 198 -21.21 25.43 14.32
C GLU A 198 -22.44 25.45 15.24
N LYS A 199 -22.60 24.48 16.17
CA LYS A 199 -23.74 24.48 17.10
C LYS A 199 -23.52 25.21 18.41
N LEU A 200 -22.32 25.65 18.74
CA LEU A 200 -22.00 26.35 19.97
C LEU A 200 -21.93 27.89 19.84
N GLN A 201 -22.16 28.46 18.67
CA GLN A 201 -22.20 29.90 18.47
C GLN A 201 -23.60 30.46 18.25
N LEU A 202 -24.66 29.67 18.41
CA LEU A 202 -26.06 30.13 18.31
C LEU A 202 -26.89 29.83 19.56
N GLN A 203 -26.28 29.88 20.76
CA GLN A 203 -26.99 29.94 22.04
C GLN A 203 -26.53 31.16 22.84
#